data_b86b9963883fd24e9f8ad70a3d744e3c
#
_entry.id   b86b9963883fd24e9f8ad70a3d744e3c
#
_cell.length_a   1.000
_cell.length_b   1.000
_cell.length_c   1.000
_cell.angle_alpha   90.00
_cell.angle_beta   90.00
_cell.angle_gamma   90.00
#
_symmetry.space_group_name_H-M   'P 1'
#
loop_
_entity.id
_entity.type
_entity.pdbx_description
1 polymer ?
#
loop_
_entity_poly.entity_id
_entity_poly.type
_entity_poly.pdbx_seq_one_letter_code
_entity_poly.pdbx_strand_id
1 'polypeptide(L)'
;TPPFYTSVDIRNAGFKLAPVDTNLFPAGWNNLSEPMLPLAVQAAMAAIEKVCPEARNLLIIPENTLRTDLSYLHNVAQLERIFRMAGLNVRIGSIDPDLREATRFTLHNEHTLLVEPVLRTERRLVLRDFDPCTILLNNDLSSGMPGILEDLHEQNLLPPLHAGWNVRHK
;
A
#
# COMPACT_ATOMS: atom_id res chain seq x y z
N THR A 1 19.55 1.63 3.39
CA THR A 1 18.40 1.05 4.12
C THR A 1 17.57 0.26 3.14
N PRO A 2 17.19 -1.00 3.42
CA PRO A 2 16.33 -1.76 2.53
C PRO A 2 14.96 -1.10 2.41
N PRO A 3 14.24 -1.29 1.30
CA PRO A 3 12.88 -0.81 1.15
C PRO A 3 11.96 -1.47 2.18
N PHE A 4 10.85 -0.79 2.51
CA PHE A 4 9.86 -1.30 3.46
C PHE A 4 9.27 -2.63 2.98
N TYR A 5 8.94 -2.71 1.71
CA TYR A 5 8.50 -3.90 1.01
C TYR A 5 8.95 -3.83 -0.45
N THR A 6 9.01 -4.98 -1.10
CA THR A 6 9.37 -5.07 -2.51
C THR A 6 8.93 -6.40 -3.09
N SER A 7 8.67 -6.45 -4.38
CA SER A 7 8.61 -7.69 -5.14
C SER A 7 9.84 -7.80 -6.03
N VAL A 8 10.25 -9.03 -6.28
CA VAL A 8 11.36 -9.34 -7.18
C VAL A 8 10.92 -10.43 -8.13
N ASP A 9 10.96 -10.13 -9.42
CA ASP A 9 10.72 -11.12 -10.45
C ASP A 9 11.94 -12.00 -10.62
N ILE A 10 11.72 -13.31 -10.57
CA ILE A 10 12.78 -14.31 -10.66
C ILE A 10 12.59 -15.14 -11.93
N ARG A 11 13.59 -15.19 -12.78
CA ARG A 11 13.66 -16.14 -13.89
C ARG A 11 14.33 -17.43 -13.43
N ASN A 12 13.63 -18.54 -13.71
CA ASN A 12 14.10 -19.87 -13.41
C ASN A 12 14.35 -20.63 -14.73
N ALA A 13 15.59 -20.99 -15.00
CA ALA A 13 16.03 -21.79 -16.14
C ALA A 13 16.23 -23.28 -15.78
N GLY A 14 15.77 -23.72 -14.61
CA GLY A 14 15.93 -25.08 -14.11
C GLY A 14 17.26 -25.30 -13.36
N PHE A 15 18.36 -24.80 -13.88
CA PHE A 15 19.69 -24.90 -13.28
C PHE A 15 20.24 -23.58 -12.75
N LYS A 16 19.52 -22.48 -13.01
CA LYS A 16 19.93 -21.13 -12.58
C LYS A 16 18.70 -20.29 -12.25
N LEU A 17 18.76 -19.58 -11.14
CA LEU A 17 17.81 -18.55 -10.75
C LEU A 17 18.46 -17.18 -10.91
N ALA A 18 17.74 -16.20 -11.46
CA ALA A 18 18.22 -14.85 -11.58
C ALA A 18 17.09 -13.86 -11.26
N PRO A 19 17.31 -12.87 -10.37
CA PRO A 19 16.42 -11.74 -10.23
C PRO A 19 16.53 -10.87 -11.48
N VAL A 20 15.40 -10.44 -12.04
CA VAL A 20 15.35 -9.68 -13.30
C VAL A 20 14.67 -8.34 -13.17
N ASP A 21 13.78 -8.17 -12.22
CA ASP A 21 13.11 -6.90 -11.96
C ASP A 21 12.75 -6.75 -10.48
N THR A 22 12.69 -5.50 -10.03
CA THR A 22 12.36 -5.15 -8.65
C THR A 22 11.33 -4.04 -8.64
N ASN A 23 10.22 -4.25 -7.92
CA ASN A 23 9.17 -3.28 -7.77
C ASN A 23 9.03 -2.83 -6.32
N LEU A 24 9.08 -1.51 -6.07
CA LEU A 24 8.91 -0.92 -4.74
C LEU A 24 7.44 -0.68 -4.34
N PHE A 25 6.51 -0.90 -5.27
CA PHE A 25 5.06 -0.82 -5.07
C PHE A 25 4.42 -2.16 -5.45
N PRO A 26 4.74 -3.24 -4.72
CA PRO A 26 4.37 -4.58 -5.15
C PRO A 26 2.87 -4.78 -5.17
N ALA A 27 2.41 -5.45 -6.22
CA ALA A 27 1.07 -6.01 -6.34
C ALA A 27 1.16 -7.56 -6.30
N GLY A 28 -0.01 -8.22 -6.27
CA GLY A 28 -0.05 -9.68 -6.25
C GLY A 28 -0.03 -10.30 -4.86
N TRP A 29 -0.27 -9.53 -3.80
CA TRP A 29 -0.42 -10.04 -2.43
C TRP A 29 -1.53 -11.08 -2.30
N ASN A 30 -2.55 -10.99 -3.15
CA ASN A 30 -3.64 -11.97 -3.26
C ASN A 30 -3.17 -13.33 -3.81
N ASN A 31 -1.97 -13.43 -4.36
CA ASN A 31 -1.37 -14.68 -4.85
C ASN A 31 -0.58 -15.44 -3.76
N LEU A 32 -0.45 -14.87 -2.57
CA LEU A 32 0.15 -15.58 -1.45
C LEU A 32 -0.68 -16.80 -1.09
N SER A 33 -0.01 -17.95 -0.98
CA SER A 33 -0.67 -19.18 -0.50
C SER A 33 -1.00 -19.07 0.99
N GLU A 34 -2.03 -19.77 1.44
CA GLU A 34 -2.44 -19.74 2.85
C GLU A 34 -1.29 -20.08 3.83
N PRO A 35 -0.37 -21.04 3.57
CA PRO A 35 0.78 -21.27 4.44
C PRO A 35 1.77 -20.12 4.52
N MET A 36 1.80 -19.23 3.54
CA MET A 36 2.69 -18.06 3.53
C MET A 36 2.10 -16.85 4.25
N LEU A 37 0.80 -16.85 4.50
CA LEU A 37 0.13 -15.72 5.16
C LEU A 37 0.69 -15.41 6.56
N PRO A 38 0.92 -16.39 7.46
CA PRO A 38 1.54 -16.11 8.75
C PRO A 38 2.94 -15.48 8.66
N LEU A 39 3.73 -15.89 7.66
CA LEU A 39 5.06 -15.32 7.42
C LEU A 39 4.96 -13.86 6.95
N ALA A 40 4.00 -13.56 6.08
CA ALA A 40 3.73 -12.18 5.65
C ALA A 40 3.29 -11.29 6.81
N VAL A 41 2.46 -11.81 7.73
CA VAL A 41 2.03 -11.10 8.94
C VAL A 41 3.22 -10.83 9.87
N GLN A 42 4.07 -11.82 10.11
CA GLN A 42 5.28 -11.64 10.93
C GLN A 42 6.24 -10.61 10.31
N ALA A 43 6.43 -10.67 9.00
CA ALA A 43 7.25 -9.69 8.28
C ALA A 43 6.68 -8.28 8.38
N ALA A 44 5.36 -8.12 8.27
CA ALA A 44 4.67 -6.84 8.43
C ALA A 44 4.86 -6.27 9.85
N MET A 45 4.71 -7.10 10.89
CA MET A 45 4.95 -6.71 12.27
C MET A 45 6.38 -6.20 12.46
N ALA A 46 7.37 -6.96 12.01
CA ALA A 46 8.79 -6.59 12.14
C ALA A 46 9.13 -5.31 11.35
N ALA A 47 8.54 -5.12 10.17
CA ALA A 47 8.75 -3.94 9.35
C ALA A 47 8.15 -2.68 10.00
N ILE A 48 6.95 -2.77 10.54
CA ILE A 48 6.30 -1.65 11.25
C ILE A 48 7.05 -1.31 12.53
N GLU A 49 7.43 -2.30 13.33
CA GLU A 49 8.20 -2.08 14.57
C GLU A 49 9.51 -1.33 14.28
N LYS A 50 10.16 -1.64 13.17
CA LYS A 50 11.41 -0.98 12.77
C LYS A 50 11.21 0.47 12.33
N VAL A 51 10.08 0.79 11.72
CA VAL A 51 9.82 2.13 11.15
C VAL A 51 9.10 3.04 12.13
N CYS A 52 8.11 2.52 12.81
CA CYS A 52 7.28 3.24 13.78
C CYS A 52 6.72 2.28 14.82
N PRO A 53 7.48 1.99 15.90
CA PRO A 53 7.05 1.03 16.94
C PRO A 53 5.77 1.46 17.66
N GLU A 54 5.47 2.75 17.67
CA GLU A 54 4.23 3.30 18.26
C GLU A 54 3.04 3.29 17.29
N ALA A 55 3.22 2.80 16.05
CA ALA A 55 2.15 2.79 15.07
C ALA A 55 0.94 2.00 15.56
N ARG A 56 -0.24 2.61 15.43
CA ARG A 56 -1.53 1.98 15.67
C ARG A 56 -2.42 2.06 14.44
N ASN A 57 -2.36 3.19 13.73
CA ASN A 57 -3.18 3.50 12.56
C ASN A 57 -2.31 3.50 11.29
N LEU A 58 -2.70 2.70 10.33
CA LEU A 58 -2.06 2.60 9.02
C LEU A 58 -3.06 3.00 7.93
N LEU A 59 -2.70 3.98 7.12
CA LEU A 59 -3.42 4.33 5.90
C LEU A 59 -2.74 3.65 4.71
N ILE A 60 -3.48 2.89 3.92
CA ILE A 60 -3.02 2.36 2.64
C ILE A 60 -3.60 3.24 1.53
N ILE A 61 -2.73 3.75 0.66
CA ILE A 61 -3.12 4.52 -0.53
C ILE A 61 -2.83 3.65 -1.76
N PRO A 62 -3.86 3.09 -2.39
CA PRO A 62 -3.71 2.25 -3.60
C PRO A 62 -3.61 3.10 -4.86
N GLU A 63 -3.37 2.40 -6.00
CA GLU A 63 -3.53 2.96 -7.33
C GLU A 63 -4.96 3.47 -7.59
N ASN A 64 -5.09 4.44 -8.50
CA ASN A 64 -6.40 5.01 -8.84
C ASN A 64 -7.25 4.10 -9.74
N THR A 65 -6.77 2.91 -10.07
CA THR A 65 -7.41 1.93 -10.97
C THR A 65 -8.40 0.99 -10.27
N LEU A 66 -8.75 1.23 -9.03
CA LEU A 66 -9.62 0.33 -8.23
C LEU A 66 -10.96 -0.01 -8.89
N ARG A 67 -11.52 0.91 -9.67
CA ARG A 67 -12.82 0.72 -10.35
C ARG A 67 -12.73 -0.20 -11.57
N THR A 68 -11.55 -0.35 -12.14
CA THR A 68 -11.33 -1.01 -13.43
C THR A 68 -10.51 -2.28 -13.34
N ASP A 69 -9.80 -2.49 -12.21
CA ASP A 69 -8.92 -3.64 -12.01
C ASP A 69 -9.34 -4.44 -10.77
N LEU A 70 -10.15 -5.46 -10.99
CA LEU A 70 -10.63 -6.34 -9.92
C LEU A 70 -9.49 -7.16 -9.29
N SER A 71 -8.49 -7.57 -10.07
CA SER A 71 -7.33 -8.30 -9.55
C SER A 71 -6.54 -7.43 -8.58
N TYR A 72 -6.34 -6.17 -8.93
CA TYR A 72 -5.68 -5.22 -8.06
C TYR A 72 -6.50 -4.90 -6.79
N LEU A 73 -7.82 -4.88 -6.89
CA LEU A 73 -8.70 -4.72 -5.73
C LEU A 73 -8.52 -5.86 -4.71
N HIS A 74 -8.39 -7.11 -5.18
CA HIS A 74 -8.07 -8.26 -4.33
C HIS A 74 -6.68 -8.15 -3.69
N ASN A 75 -5.70 -7.60 -4.41
CA ASN A 75 -4.37 -7.31 -3.89
C ASN A 75 -4.44 -6.34 -2.69
N VAL A 76 -5.18 -5.25 -2.83
CA VAL A 76 -5.34 -4.24 -1.76
C VAL A 76 -6.05 -4.84 -0.55
N ALA A 77 -7.09 -5.65 -0.77
CA ALA A 77 -7.82 -6.32 0.31
C ALA A 77 -6.92 -7.30 1.09
N GLN A 78 -6.05 -8.05 0.41
CA GLN A 78 -5.10 -8.95 1.07
C GLN A 78 -4.05 -8.18 1.85
N LEU A 79 -3.57 -7.07 1.32
CA LEU A 79 -2.62 -6.21 2.01
C LEU A 79 -3.24 -5.61 3.29
N GLU A 80 -4.48 -5.14 3.21
CA GLU A 80 -5.26 -4.70 4.37
C GLU A 80 -5.36 -5.82 5.43
N ARG A 81 -5.72 -7.04 5.01
CA ARG A 81 -5.83 -8.20 5.90
C ARG A 81 -4.52 -8.50 6.62
N ILE A 82 -3.39 -8.51 5.91
CA ILE A 82 -2.06 -8.78 6.48
C ILE A 82 -1.74 -7.77 7.60
N PHE A 83 -1.92 -6.48 7.36
CA PHE A 83 -1.62 -5.47 8.37
C PHE A 83 -2.63 -5.45 9.54
N ARG A 84 -3.89 -5.78 9.30
CA ARG A 84 -4.86 -5.98 10.39
C ARG A 84 -4.48 -7.16 11.27
N MET A 85 -4.06 -8.29 10.68
CA MET A 85 -3.56 -9.44 11.42
C MET A 85 -2.26 -9.14 12.16
N ALA A 86 -1.48 -8.19 11.68
CA ALA A 86 -0.29 -7.67 12.38
C ALA A 86 -0.62 -6.74 13.57
N GLY A 87 -1.90 -6.48 13.84
CA GLY A 87 -2.36 -5.72 15.00
C GLY A 87 -2.63 -4.23 14.75
N LEU A 88 -2.64 -3.77 13.50
CA LEU A 88 -2.90 -2.38 13.16
C LEU A 88 -4.37 -2.10 12.85
N ASN A 89 -4.80 -0.88 13.15
CA ASN A 89 -6.02 -0.32 12.58
C ASN A 89 -5.70 0.14 11.16
N VAL A 90 -6.27 -0.52 10.16
CA VAL A 90 -5.99 -0.26 8.76
C VAL A 90 -7.22 0.32 8.07
N ARG A 91 -7.04 1.42 7.36
CA ARG A 91 -8.05 1.97 6.46
C ARG A 91 -7.42 2.25 5.09
N ILE A 92 -8.27 2.18 4.07
CA ILE A 92 -7.86 2.40 2.68
C ILE A 92 -8.35 3.78 2.26
N GLY A 93 -7.43 4.60 1.77
CA GLY A 93 -7.73 5.94 1.30
C GLY A 93 -7.32 6.15 -0.15
N SER A 94 -8.16 6.79 -0.94
CA SER A 94 -7.86 7.12 -2.33
C SER A 94 -7.50 8.59 -2.49
N ILE A 95 -6.49 8.85 -3.31
CA ILE A 95 -6.12 10.20 -3.77
C ILE A 95 -6.69 10.49 -5.17
N ASP A 96 -7.53 9.59 -5.69
CA ASP A 96 -8.27 9.79 -6.93
C ASP A 96 -9.27 10.94 -6.74
N PRO A 97 -9.17 12.04 -7.51
CA PRO A 97 -10.09 13.19 -7.39
C PRO A 97 -11.55 12.85 -7.72
N ASP A 98 -11.78 11.73 -8.42
CA ASP A 98 -13.12 11.28 -8.78
C ASP A 98 -13.79 10.48 -7.64
N LEU A 99 -13.04 10.05 -6.63
CA LEU A 99 -13.57 9.40 -5.45
C LEU A 99 -13.85 10.44 -4.35
N ARG A 100 -15.07 11.01 -4.36
CA ARG A 100 -15.46 12.12 -3.49
C ARG A 100 -16.13 11.70 -2.19
N GLU A 101 -16.55 10.45 -2.11
CA GLU A 101 -17.21 9.88 -0.92
C GLU A 101 -16.75 8.45 -0.67
N ALA A 102 -16.95 7.99 0.56
CA ALA A 102 -16.64 6.62 0.95
C ALA A 102 -17.39 5.63 0.06
N THR A 103 -16.64 4.78 -0.64
CA THR A 103 -17.16 3.85 -1.63
C THR A 103 -16.82 2.41 -1.22
N ARG A 104 -17.82 1.52 -1.32
CA ARG A 104 -17.63 0.09 -1.10
C ARG A 104 -17.44 -0.61 -2.43
N PHE A 105 -16.33 -1.32 -2.55
CA PHE A 105 -16.06 -2.19 -3.69
C PHE A 105 -16.36 -3.63 -3.29
N THR A 106 -17.17 -4.32 -4.11
CA THR A 106 -17.47 -5.73 -3.87
C THR A 106 -16.41 -6.61 -4.51
N LEU A 107 -15.85 -7.48 -3.69
CA LEU A 107 -14.91 -8.52 -4.09
C LEU A 107 -15.68 -9.81 -4.44
N HIS A 108 -15.00 -10.78 -5.06
CA HIS A 108 -15.52 -12.13 -5.12
C HIS A 108 -15.74 -12.66 -3.69
N ASN A 109 -16.72 -13.51 -3.48
CA ASN A 109 -17.12 -14.06 -2.16
C ASN A 109 -17.81 -13.06 -1.22
N GLU A 110 -18.49 -12.06 -1.74
CA GLU A 110 -19.29 -11.09 -0.97
C GLU A 110 -18.50 -10.22 0.02
N HIS A 111 -17.18 -10.33 0.06
CA HIS A 111 -16.36 -9.41 0.82
C HIS A 111 -16.35 -8.03 0.17
N THR A 112 -16.31 -7.01 1.00
CA THR A 112 -16.26 -5.63 0.53
C THR A 112 -15.00 -4.92 1.03
N LEU A 113 -14.43 -4.07 0.18
CA LEU A 113 -13.37 -3.15 0.54
C LEU A 113 -13.95 -1.74 0.61
N LEU A 114 -13.84 -1.10 1.77
CA LEU A 114 -14.22 0.30 1.94
C LEU A 114 -13.03 1.18 1.60
N VAL A 115 -13.23 2.09 0.65
CA VAL A 115 -12.22 3.09 0.25
C VAL A 115 -12.80 4.47 0.50
N GLU A 116 -12.04 5.32 1.17
CA GLU A 116 -12.45 6.65 1.58
C GLU A 116 -11.61 7.71 0.87
N PRO A 117 -12.13 8.90 0.57
CA PRO A 117 -11.31 9.98 0.05
C PRO A 117 -10.28 10.40 1.09
N VAL A 118 -9.03 10.54 0.67
CA VAL A 118 -7.97 11.11 1.51
C VAL A 118 -8.19 12.61 1.62
N LEU A 119 -8.13 13.10 2.84
CA LEU A 119 -8.25 14.51 3.16
C LEU A 119 -6.88 15.04 3.58
N ARG A 120 -6.66 16.31 3.29
CA ARG A 120 -5.47 17.00 3.78
C ARG A 120 -5.86 18.00 4.85
N THR A 121 -5.21 17.89 5.99
CA THR A 121 -5.31 18.86 7.08
C THR A 121 -3.92 19.43 7.34
N GLU A 122 -3.71 20.69 6.94
CA GLU A 122 -2.40 21.35 7.02
C GLU A 122 -1.30 20.54 6.29
N ARG A 123 -0.47 19.83 7.03
CA ARG A 123 0.67 19.04 6.53
C ARG A 123 0.51 17.54 6.75
N ARG A 124 -0.71 17.08 7.02
CA ARG A 124 -1.02 15.67 7.28
C ARG A 124 -2.09 15.16 6.34
N LEU A 125 -1.99 13.88 5.98
CA LEU A 125 -3.07 13.15 5.32
C LEU A 125 -3.90 12.43 6.37
N VAL A 126 -5.21 12.56 6.26
CA VAL A 126 -6.17 11.95 7.18
C VAL A 126 -7.34 11.37 6.40
N LEU A 127 -8.09 10.49 7.05
CA LEU A 127 -9.45 10.17 6.64
C LEU A 127 -10.41 10.75 7.68
N ARG A 128 -11.70 10.67 7.41
CA ARG A 128 -12.71 11.08 8.39
C ARG A 128 -12.56 10.27 9.67
N ASP A 129 -12.34 10.96 10.78
CA ASP A 129 -12.13 10.37 12.11
C ASP A 129 -10.97 9.36 12.19
N PHE A 130 -9.92 9.55 11.33
CA PHE A 130 -8.76 8.68 11.31
C PHE A 130 -7.50 9.47 10.96
N ASP A 131 -6.56 9.49 11.90
CA ASP A 131 -5.26 10.16 11.76
C ASP A 131 -4.13 9.11 11.81
N PRO A 132 -3.55 8.74 10.66
CA PRO A 132 -2.48 7.75 10.59
C PRO A 132 -1.12 8.39 10.88
N CYS A 133 -0.27 7.72 11.65
CA CYS A 133 1.16 8.07 11.73
C CYS A 133 1.97 7.43 10.60
N THR A 134 1.46 6.38 9.99
CA THR A 134 2.13 5.67 8.90
C THR A 134 1.21 5.53 7.71
N ILE A 135 1.73 5.85 6.54
CA ILE A 135 1.04 5.78 5.25
C ILE A 135 1.81 4.81 4.35
N LEU A 136 1.15 3.76 3.94
CA LEU A 136 1.68 2.81 2.97
C LEU A 136 1.19 3.20 1.57
N LEU A 137 2.12 3.68 0.77
CA LEU A 137 1.84 4.06 -0.61
C LEU A 137 1.99 2.82 -1.50
N ASN A 138 0.87 2.31 -2.00
CA ASN A 138 0.84 1.27 -3.03
C ASN A 138 0.39 1.87 -4.37
N ASN A 139 0.97 3.03 -4.69
CA ASN A 139 0.74 3.81 -5.90
C ASN A 139 2.09 4.29 -6.38
N ASP A 140 2.49 3.91 -7.58
CA ASP A 140 3.82 4.18 -8.14
C ASP A 140 3.99 5.63 -8.62
N LEU A 141 2.93 6.41 -8.59
CA LEU A 141 2.88 7.81 -9.02
C LEU A 141 3.34 8.00 -10.47
N SER A 142 3.10 7.02 -11.34
CA SER A 142 3.49 7.07 -12.75
C SER A 142 2.82 8.22 -13.51
N SER A 143 1.65 8.67 -13.05
CA SER A 143 0.92 9.82 -13.60
C SER A 143 1.43 11.18 -13.10
N GLY A 144 2.45 11.21 -12.27
CA GLY A 144 2.99 12.42 -11.65
C GLY A 144 2.73 12.49 -10.14
N MET A 145 3.34 13.48 -9.49
CA MET A 145 3.18 13.73 -8.06
C MET A 145 1.89 14.52 -7.80
N PRO A 146 0.90 13.95 -7.12
CA PRO A 146 -0.27 14.73 -6.69
C PRO A 146 0.09 15.74 -5.62
N GLY A 147 -0.37 16.99 -5.75
CA GLY A 147 -0.09 18.05 -4.78
C GLY A 147 -0.52 17.73 -3.35
N ILE A 148 -1.52 16.85 -3.18
CA ILE A 148 -1.96 16.40 -1.85
C ILE A 148 -0.85 15.67 -1.06
N LEU A 149 0.15 15.09 -1.74
CA LEU A 149 1.27 14.38 -1.13
C LEU A 149 2.49 15.27 -0.83
N GLU A 150 2.47 16.51 -1.28
CA GLU A 150 3.59 17.42 -1.09
C GLU A 150 3.66 17.97 0.35
N ASP A 151 4.85 18.26 0.84
CA ASP A 151 5.10 18.91 2.14
C ASP A 151 4.39 18.26 3.34
N LEU A 152 4.36 16.93 3.39
CA LEU A 152 3.85 16.20 4.55
C LEU A 152 4.85 16.24 5.70
N HIS A 153 4.34 16.34 6.93
CA HIS A 153 5.13 16.33 8.15
C HIS A 153 4.57 15.34 9.17
N GLU A 154 5.44 14.83 10.02
CA GLU A 154 5.10 13.97 11.15
C GLU A 154 4.36 12.67 10.78
N GLN A 155 4.42 12.28 9.52
CA GLN A 155 3.88 11.00 9.04
C GLN A 155 4.96 10.23 8.28
N ASN A 156 5.03 8.93 8.53
CA ASN A 156 5.93 8.04 7.79
C ASN A 156 5.27 7.62 6.47
N LEU A 157 5.79 8.11 5.36
CA LEU A 157 5.34 7.69 4.03
C LEU A 157 6.24 6.59 3.48
N LEU A 158 5.68 5.43 3.18
CA LEU A 158 6.38 4.22 2.78
C LEU A 158 5.84 3.63 1.47
N PRO A 159 6.64 3.45 0.44
CA PRO A 159 7.99 4.03 0.26
C PRO A 159 7.97 5.56 0.23
N PRO A 160 9.11 6.22 0.43
CA PRO A 160 9.15 7.67 0.35
C PRO A 160 8.89 8.15 -1.08
N LEU A 161 8.40 9.39 -1.25
CA LEU A 161 7.97 9.93 -2.54
C LEU A 161 9.05 9.87 -3.64
N HIS A 162 10.32 10.03 -3.27
CA HIS A 162 11.43 9.94 -4.22
C HIS A 162 11.66 8.53 -4.79
N ALA A 163 10.99 7.51 -4.26
CA ALA A 163 10.99 6.17 -4.83
C ALA A 163 9.98 6.00 -5.98
N GLY A 164 9.06 6.94 -6.18
CA GLY A 164 8.05 6.92 -7.23
C GLY A 164 8.64 7.00 -8.64
N TRP A 165 7.91 6.48 -9.61
CA TRP A 165 8.33 6.46 -11.02
C TRP A 165 8.46 7.86 -11.65
N ASN A 166 7.74 8.85 -11.13
CA ASN A 166 7.82 10.24 -11.60
C ASN A 166 9.20 10.89 -11.38
N VAL A 167 10.02 10.36 -10.47
CA VAL A 167 11.39 10.84 -10.17
C VAL A 167 12.48 9.94 -10.75
N ARG A 168 12.12 8.76 -11.24
CA ARG A 168 13.06 7.82 -11.86
C ARG A 168 13.15 8.10 -13.35
N HIS A 169 14.24 8.69 -13.77
CA HIS A 169 14.60 8.70 -15.18
C HIS A 169 15.20 7.33 -15.54
N LYS A 170 14.60 6.68 -16.53
CA LYS A 170 15.20 5.52 -17.17
C LYS A 170 16.34 5.96 -18.07
#